data_03b4b86309dce2e9e63dffc29fee4ee9
#
_entry.id   03b4b86309dce2e9e63dffc29fee4ee9
#
_cell.length_a   1.000
_cell.length_b   1.000
_cell.length_c   1.000
_cell.angle_alpha   90.00
_cell.angle_beta   90.00
_cell.angle_gamma   90.00
#
_symmetry.space_group_name_H-M   'P 1'
#
loop_
_entity.id
_entity.type
_entity.pdbx_description
1 polymer ?
#
loop_
_entity_poly.entity_id
_entity_poly.type
_entity_poly.pdbx_seq_one_letter_code
_entity_poly.pdbx_strand_id
1 'polypeptide(L)'
;MIDVKLNDHEKRMLQGEEGLVPRVTMEWLVEMCQIAGTDTIVDLDGTGDFHTPWTTMTFHHDFSFEELQKLVEAGGTFKIPTFSNKSPFTEMSPIHGWEGCDMCSRAHGNQRYDDCYFHKQSMHEEYYELFRKMGMLQTHSCTSYLTASYVPTIGQHCSWNESSAIPYCNAVLGARSNIDGSFATCFLGKAPYYDMHVTENRYATVLVENDRLIKSDLEWDILGFAIGEDCGLAVPAITGTAKPNTTQFCKMNAGMNTGGSIRMYHIPGSTPEAPTLEAAFGGKKPVRTMRVTESVLRATYDKLNFHTSDDVDMVYLGCPHLNAVDLMLLARKLEGKKVKIPLWIMTMPWLYNVAKEQGYLKIFEDAGAKLMDGTCMAAMGGVPDYVHNIAVDSAKQSYYITGCYPDDDNRLQVCYGTQDDCIDAAMTGKWRGDFKNIGR
;
A
#
# COMPACT_ATOMS: atom_id res chain seq x y z
N MET A 1 -8.29 17.41 27.87
CA MET A 1 -7.82 17.75 26.50
C MET A 1 -6.41 18.27 26.63
N ILE A 2 -5.51 17.87 25.77
CA ILE A 2 -4.14 18.40 25.71
C ILE A 2 -4.18 19.80 25.11
N ASP A 3 -3.45 20.75 25.72
CA ASP A 3 -3.32 22.12 25.19
C ASP A 3 -2.18 22.10 24.15
N VAL A 4 -2.54 22.17 22.86
CA VAL A 4 -1.59 22.13 21.76
C VAL A 4 -0.85 23.45 21.66
N LYS A 5 0.47 23.41 21.65
CA LYS A 5 1.36 24.57 21.58
C LYS A 5 1.34 25.18 20.19
N LEU A 6 0.53 26.19 19.98
CA LEU A 6 0.42 26.94 18.75
C LEU A 6 1.25 28.22 18.81
N ASN A 7 1.99 28.52 17.74
CA ASN A 7 2.60 29.82 17.55
C ASN A 7 1.53 30.87 17.16
N ASP A 8 1.91 32.15 17.10
CA ASP A 8 0.95 33.23 16.85
C ASP A 8 0.33 33.18 15.44
N HIS A 9 1.03 32.66 14.46
CA HIS A 9 0.50 32.41 13.12
C HIS A 9 -0.55 31.30 13.14
N GLU A 10 -0.26 30.18 13.75
CA GLU A 10 -1.18 29.04 13.90
C GLU A 10 -2.44 29.40 14.68
N LYS A 11 -2.30 30.25 15.71
CA LYS A 11 -3.46 30.79 16.44
C LYS A 11 -4.36 31.65 15.54
N ARG A 12 -3.77 32.50 14.70
CA ARG A 12 -4.56 33.33 13.74
C ARG A 12 -5.25 32.42 12.69
N MET A 13 -4.58 31.40 12.20
CA MET A 13 -5.18 30.40 11.31
C MET A 13 -6.41 29.76 11.97
N LEU A 14 -6.25 29.25 13.20
CA LEU A 14 -7.33 28.62 13.98
C LEU A 14 -8.49 29.56 14.26
N GLN A 15 -8.20 30.86 14.48
CA GLN A 15 -9.22 31.92 14.71
C GLN A 15 -9.93 32.37 13.42
N GLY A 16 -9.47 31.89 12.25
CA GLY A 16 -10.04 32.19 10.94
C GLY A 16 -9.61 33.55 10.36
N GLU A 17 -8.62 34.22 10.96
CA GLU A 17 -8.10 35.49 10.47
C GLU A 17 -7.40 35.36 9.09
N GLU A 18 -6.98 34.14 8.74
CA GLU A 18 -6.34 33.83 7.47
C GLU A 18 -7.26 33.11 6.46
N GLY A 19 -8.56 33.07 6.75
CA GLY A 19 -9.59 32.52 5.88
C GLY A 19 -10.09 31.13 6.28
N LEU A 20 -11.03 30.65 5.47
CA LEU A 20 -11.76 29.39 5.74
C LEU A 20 -10.82 28.17 5.78
N VAL A 21 -9.96 28.06 4.77
CA VAL A 21 -9.10 26.86 4.57
C VAL A 21 -8.12 26.66 5.72
N PRO A 22 -7.28 27.65 6.09
CA PRO A 22 -6.40 27.54 7.25
C PRO A 22 -7.15 27.23 8.55
N ARG A 23 -8.31 27.82 8.75
CA ARG A 23 -9.13 27.59 9.95
C ARG A 23 -9.54 26.13 10.07
N VAL A 24 -10.24 25.61 9.06
CA VAL A 24 -10.78 24.23 9.11
C VAL A 24 -9.68 23.19 9.22
N THR A 25 -8.60 23.37 8.47
CA THR A 25 -7.48 22.43 8.51
C THR A 25 -6.67 22.49 9.81
N MET A 26 -6.59 23.68 10.46
CA MET A 26 -5.99 23.81 11.79
C MET A 26 -6.87 23.24 12.91
N GLU A 27 -8.19 23.37 12.83
CA GLU A 27 -9.13 22.71 13.74
C GLU A 27 -8.88 21.20 13.74
N TRP A 28 -8.74 20.62 12.56
CA TRP A 28 -8.43 19.20 12.37
C TRP A 28 -7.06 18.79 12.91
N LEU A 29 -6.02 19.58 12.61
CA LEU A 29 -4.67 19.28 13.10
C LEU A 29 -4.61 19.29 14.63
N VAL A 30 -5.32 20.22 15.26
CA VAL A 30 -5.43 20.29 16.74
C VAL A 30 -6.14 19.04 17.28
N GLU A 31 -7.23 18.61 16.64
CA GLU A 31 -7.94 17.39 17.01
C GLU A 31 -7.04 16.13 16.84
N MET A 32 -6.32 16.05 15.75
CA MET A 32 -5.32 14.98 15.54
C MET A 32 -4.25 14.97 16.62
N CYS A 33 -3.74 16.12 17.02
CA CYS A 33 -2.79 16.22 18.13
C CYS A 33 -3.38 15.71 19.45
N GLN A 34 -4.65 16.00 19.72
CA GLN A 34 -5.34 15.50 20.92
C GLN A 34 -5.51 13.99 20.90
N ILE A 35 -5.89 13.42 19.74
CA ILE A 35 -6.02 11.96 19.53
C ILE A 35 -4.64 11.28 19.66
N ALA A 36 -3.61 11.86 19.06
CA ALA A 36 -2.24 11.36 19.13
C ALA A 36 -1.59 11.49 20.51
N GLY A 37 -2.16 12.30 21.39
CA GLY A 37 -1.62 12.53 22.73
C GLY A 37 -0.38 13.43 22.75
N THR A 38 -0.24 14.33 21.77
CA THR A 38 0.90 15.28 21.66
C THR A 38 0.44 16.73 21.72
N ASP A 39 1.25 17.58 22.35
CA ASP A 39 1.07 19.02 22.38
C ASP A 39 1.87 19.78 21.32
N THR A 40 2.59 19.06 20.48
CA THR A 40 3.60 19.61 19.58
C THR A 40 3.26 19.28 18.13
N ILE A 41 3.45 20.24 17.25
CA ILE A 41 3.28 20.17 15.80
C ILE A 41 4.66 20.22 15.14
N VAL A 42 4.84 19.50 14.05
CA VAL A 42 6.04 19.54 13.20
C VAL A 42 5.67 20.03 11.81
N ASP A 43 6.56 20.84 11.21
CA ASP A 43 6.45 21.21 9.81
C ASP A 43 6.84 20.04 8.91
N LEU A 44 6.09 19.82 7.83
CA LEU A 44 6.38 18.82 6.81
C LEU A 44 7.25 19.46 5.72
N ASP A 45 8.40 18.89 5.48
CA ASP A 45 9.37 19.31 4.47
C ASP A 45 9.61 18.24 3.39
N GLY A 46 8.90 17.12 3.49
CA GLY A 46 8.89 16.03 2.53
C GLY A 46 7.63 16.01 1.67
N THR A 47 7.13 14.82 1.43
CA THR A 47 5.96 14.57 0.57
C THR A 47 4.84 13.88 1.33
N GLY A 48 3.65 13.83 0.72
CA GLY A 48 2.53 13.08 1.26
C GLY A 48 1.83 12.26 0.20
N ASP A 49 1.11 11.24 0.61
CA ASP A 49 0.10 10.63 -0.21
C ASP A 49 -1.26 10.67 0.49
N PHE A 50 -2.28 10.69 -0.31
CA PHE A 50 -3.64 10.76 0.17
C PHE A 50 -4.48 9.70 -0.52
N HIS A 51 -5.21 8.93 0.28
CA HIS A 51 -6.20 8.02 -0.26
C HIS A 51 -7.30 8.81 -0.95
N THR A 52 -7.54 8.50 -2.19
CA THR A 52 -8.60 9.13 -2.99
C THR A 52 -9.99 8.79 -2.44
N PRO A 53 -11.05 9.49 -2.89
CA PRO A 53 -12.39 9.48 -2.28
C PRO A 53 -12.93 8.12 -1.86
N TRP A 54 -12.51 7.04 -2.53
CA TRP A 54 -12.97 5.70 -2.23
C TRP A 54 -12.65 5.26 -0.79
N THR A 55 -11.44 5.52 -0.30
CA THR A 55 -11.04 5.17 1.06
C THR A 55 -11.49 6.19 2.09
N THR A 56 -11.48 7.47 1.77
CA THR A 56 -12.00 8.52 2.66
C THR A 56 -13.48 8.42 2.89
N MET A 57 -14.24 8.03 1.88
CA MET A 57 -15.69 7.88 2.01
C MET A 57 -16.11 6.62 2.78
N THR A 58 -15.23 5.61 2.87
CA THR A 58 -15.51 4.37 3.59
C THR A 58 -15.06 4.41 5.05
N PHE A 59 -13.93 5.06 5.33
CA PHE A 59 -13.27 4.97 6.62
C PHE A 59 -13.12 6.30 7.36
N HIS A 60 -13.13 7.43 6.64
CA HIS A 60 -12.95 8.77 7.20
C HIS A 60 -13.88 9.75 6.48
N HIS A 61 -14.89 10.21 7.16
CA HIS A 61 -15.74 11.32 6.72
C HIS A 61 -15.01 12.66 6.88
N ASP A 62 -13.81 12.76 6.28
CA ASP A 62 -12.99 13.94 6.47
C ASP A 62 -13.65 15.18 5.87
N PHE A 63 -14.16 15.05 4.62
CA PHE A 63 -14.91 16.13 3.97
C PHE A 63 -15.93 15.55 2.99
N SER A 64 -17.13 16.09 3.01
CA SER A 64 -18.09 15.88 1.92
C SER A 64 -17.60 16.54 0.63
N PHE A 65 -18.15 16.13 -0.51
CA PHE A 65 -17.86 16.79 -1.79
C PHE A 65 -18.08 18.30 -1.74
N GLU A 66 -19.17 18.72 -1.12
CA GLU A 66 -19.52 20.13 -0.96
C GLU A 66 -18.52 20.92 -0.09
N GLU A 67 -17.98 20.30 0.95
CA GLU A 67 -16.95 20.91 1.79
C GLU A 67 -15.64 21.04 1.01
N LEU A 68 -15.22 20.00 0.28
CA LEU A 68 -14.04 20.07 -0.60
C LEU A 68 -14.20 21.14 -1.67
N GLN A 69 -15.39 21.26 -2.27
CA GLN A 69 -15.69 22.30 -3.24
C GLN A 69 -15.54 23.71 -2.64
N LYS A 70 -16.06 23.94 -1.43
CA LYS A 70 -15.89 25.22 -0.71
C LYS A 70 -14.42 25.54 -0.43
N LEU A 71 -13.62 24.51 -0.09
CA LEU A 71 -12.18 24.71 0.13
C LEU A 71 -11.46 25.08 -1.17
N VAL A 72 -11.80 24.44 -2.30
CA VAL A 72 -11.28 24.81 -3.63
C VAL A 72 -11.69 26.23 -4.01
N GLU A 73 -12.95 26.60 -3.85
CA GLU A 73 -13.47 27.94 -4.14
C GLU A 73 -12.80 29.02 -3.27
N ALA A 74 -12.41 28.66 -2.04
CA ALA A 74 -11.64 29.53 -1.15
C ALA A 74 -10.13 29.57 -1.51
N GLY A 75 -9.70 28.97 -2.62
CA GLY A 75 -8.32 29.00 -3.08
C GLY A 75 -7.40 28.01 -2.37
N GLY A 76 -7.95 26.95 -1.82
CA GLY A 76 -7.19 25.91 -1.11
C GLY A 76 -6.24 25.14 -2.02
N THR A 77 -4.98 24.99 -1.57
CA THR A 77 -3.95 24.20 -2.25
C THR A 77 -3.09 23.43 -1.26
N PHE A 78 -2.64 22.24 -1.64
CA PHE A 78 -1.69 21.48 -0.83
C PHE A 78 -0.37 22.22 -0.66
N LYS A 79 0.18 22.20 0.53
CA LYS A 79 1.45 22.89 0.87
C LYS A 79 2.68 22.02 0.60
N ILE A 80 2.51 20.71 0.60
CA ILE A 80 3.56 19.75 0.25
C ILE A 80 3.17 19.01 -1.03
N PRO A 81 4.13 18.49 -1.80
CA PRO A 81 3.84 17.62 -2.94
C PRO A 81 3.03 16.42 -2.45
N THR A 82 1.81 16.30 -2.96
CA THR A 82 0.83 15.31 -2.51
C THR A 82 0.42 14.41 -3.67
N PHE A 83 0.43 13.11 -3.44
CA PHE A 83 0.15 12.09 -4.45
C PHE A 83 -1.19 11.40 -4.18
N SER A 84 -1.88 10.99 -5.25
CA SER A 84 -3.05 10.14 -5.12
C SER A 84 -2.66 8.66 -4.99
N ASN A 85 -3.33 7.97 -4.08
CA ASN A 85 -3.29 6.52 -4.03
C ASN A 85 -4.13 5.91 -5.16
N LYS A 86 -4.14 4.56 -5.27
CA LYS A 86 -4.90 3.82 -6.30
C LYS A 86 -6.37 4.24 -6.36
N SER A 87 -6.91 4.24 -7.57
CA SER A 87 -8.32 4.53 -7.85
C SER A 87 -9.12 3.23 -8.00
N PRO A 88 -10.40 3.20 -7.62
CA PRO A 88 -11.29 2.10 -8.00
C PRO A 88 -11.59 2.09 -9.51
N PHE A 89 -11.45 3.25 -10.17
CA PHE A 89 -11.76 3.40 -11.58
C PHE A 89 -10.58 4.01 -12.34
N THR A 90 -10.20 3.33 -13.41
CA THR A 90 -9.36 3.85 -14.48
C THR A 90 -10.00 3.46 -15.81
N GLU A 91 -9.57 4.07 -16.91
CA GLU A 91 -10.05 3.68 -18.24
C GLU A 91 -9.83 2.19 -18.54
N MET A 92 -8.82 1.60 -17.89
CA MET A 92 -8.45 0.20 -18.03
C MET A 92 -9.15 -0.72 -17.03
N SER A 93 -9.91 -0.18 -16.09
CA SER A 93 -10.61 -0.99 -15.08
C SER A 93 -11.65 -1.90 -15.73
N PRO A 94 -11.63 -3.22 -15.46
CA PRO A 94 -12.62 -4.14 -16.03
C PRO A 94 -14.02 -3.98 -15.40
N ILE A 95 -14.18 -3.09 -14.44
CA ILE A 95 -15.47 -2.83 -13.75
C ILE A 95 -16.52 -2.22 -14.70
N HIS A 96 -16.11 -1.63 -15.83
CA HIS A 96 -17.04 -1.22 -16.86
C HIS A 96 -17.79 -2.44 -17.41
N GLY A 97 -19.04 -2.61 -16.99
CA GLY A 97 -19.89 -3.74 -17.38
C GLY A 97 -19.92 -4.92 -16.41
N TRP A 98 -19.39 -4.77 -15.20
CA TRP A 98 -19.58 -5.74 -14.13
C TRP A 98 -20.96 -5.64 -13.53
N GLU A 99 -21.76 -6.69 -13.66
CA GLU A 99 -23.12 -6.79 -13.08
C GLU A 99 -23.12 -7.23 -11.60
N GLY A 100 -22.01 -7.30 -10.93
CA GLY A 100 -21.96 -7.74 -9.56
C GLY A 100 -20.72 -7.30 -8.81
N CYS A 101 -20.80 -6.22 -8.07
CA CYS A 101 -19.84 -5.93 -7.02
C CYS A 101 -20.32 -6.54 -5.71
N ASP A 102 -19.82 -7.71 -5.40
CA ASP A 102 -20.18 -8.44 -4.18
C ASP A 102 -19.81 -7.66 -2.91
N MET A 103 -18.75 -6.84 -2.93
CA MET A 103 -18.40 -5.96 -1.82
C MET A 103 -19.45 -4.89 -1.57
N CYS A 104 -20.03 -4.31 -2.63
CA CYS A 104 -21.09 -3.32 -2.48
C CYS A 104 -22.39 -3.95 -2.00
N SER A 105 -22.76 -5.13 -2.50
CA SER A 105 -23.95 -5.84 -2.04
C SER A 105 -23.84 -6.31 -0.59
N ARG A 106 -22.65 -6.70 -0.16
CA ARG A 106 -22.38 -7.13 1.22
C ARG A 106 -22.25 -5.97 2.20
N ALA A 107 -21.56 -4.90 1.81
CA ALA A 107 -21.37 -3.72 2.66
C ALA A 107 -22.66 -2.90 2.83
N HIS A 108 -23.56 -2.93 1.85
CA HIS A 108 -24.75 -2.07 1.77
C HIS A 108 -26.08 -2.81 1.67
N GLY A 109 -26.12 -4.11 1.97
CA GLY A 109 -27.38 -4.85 2.12
C GLY A 109 -28.23 -4.95 0.85
N ASN A 110 -27.72 -5.57 -0.22
CA ASN A 110 -28.44 -5.81 -1.49
C ASN A 110 -28.83 -4.55 -2.29
N GLN A 111 -28.14 -3.43 -2.12
CA GLN A 111 -28.30 -2.30 -3.05
C GLN A 111 -27.75 -2.69 -4.42
N ARG A 112 -28.48 -2.33 -5.47
CA ARG A 112 -28.02 -2.54 -6.85
C ARG A 112 -26.73 -1.79 -7.11
N TYR A 113 -25.88 -2.36 -7.95
CA TYR A 113 -24.61 -1.77 -8.41
C TYR A 113 -24.75 -0.32 -8.87
N ASP A 114 -25.83 0.00 -9.58
CA ASP A 114 -26.14 1.36 -10.09
C ASP A 114 -26.39 2.38 -8.96
N ASP A 115 -26.77 1.92 -7.77
CA ASP A 115 -27.05 2.76 -6.61
C ASP A 115 -25.85 2.81 -5.64
N CYS A 116 -24.81 2.01 -5.90
CA CYS A 116 -23.62 2.00 -5.08
C CYS A 116 -22.77 3.24 -5.34
N TYR A 117 -22.65 4.08 -4.33
CA TYR A 117 -21.89 5.31 -4.35
C TYR A 117 -20.42 5.10 -4.80
N PHE A 118 -19.83 3.96 -4.47
CA PHE A 118 -18.45 3.60 -4.83
C PHE A 118 -18.24 3.37 -6.33
N HIS A 119 -19.29 3.11 -7.08
CA HIS A 119 -19.22 2.73 -8.49
C HIS A 119 -19.74 3.83 -9.43
N LYS A 120 -20.10 5.00 -8.90
CA LYS A 120 -20.41 6.16 -9.74
C LYS A 120 -19.14 6.80 -10.25
N GLN A 121 -18.69 6.39 -11.43
CA GLN A 121 -17.49 6.91 -12.09
C GLN A 121 -17.49 8.44 -12.17
N SER A 122 -18.63 9.06 -12.48
CA SER A 122 -18.76 10.52 -12.55
C SER A 122 -18.38 11.22 -11.23
N MET A 123 -18.76 10.66 -10.09
CA MET A 123 -18.40 11.24 -8.80
C MET A 123 -16.90 11.16 -8.54
N HIS A 124 -16.24 10.07 -8.92
CA HIS A 124 -14.79 9.94 -8.76
C HIS A 124 -14.05 10.97 -9.64
N GLU A 125 -14.51 11.18 -10.88
CA GLU A 125 -13.94 12.18 -11.77
C GLU A 125 -14.09 13.60 -11.20
N GLU A 126 -15.25 13.93 -10.61
CA GLU A 126 -15.49 15.20 -9.95
C GLU A 126 -14.57 15.43 -8.74
N TYR A 127 -14.39 14.42 -7.88
CA TYR A 127 -13.44 14.48 -6.77
C TYR A 127 -11.99 14.65 -7.25
N TYR A 128 -11.58 13.90 -8.29
CA TYR A 128 -10.24 14.02 -8.86
C TYR A 128 -10.00 15.40 -9.46
N GLU A 129 -11.01 16.01 -10.05
CA GLU A 129 -10.91 17.38 -10.56
C GLU A 129 -10.71 18.39 -9.43
N LEU A 130 -11.40 18.23 -8.30
CA LEU A 130 -11.17 19.06 -7.11
C LEU A 130 -9.73 18.88 -6.58
N PHE A 131 -9.28 17.65 -6.40
CA PHE A 131 -7.92 17.39 -5.93
C PHE A 131 -6.86 17.90 -6.90
N ARG A 132 -7.10 17.79 -8.20
CA ARG A 132 -6.21 18.35 -9.23
C ARG A 132 -6.12 19.88 -9.12
N LYS A 133 -7.23 20.54 -8.89
CA LYS A 133 -7.27 22.01 -8.64
C LYS A 133 -6.49 22.40 -7.39
N MET A 134 -6.48 21.55 -6.37
CA MET A 134 -5.68 21.75 -5.15
C MET A 134 -4.19 21.41 -5.33
N GLY A 135 -3.78 20.90 -6.49
CA GLY A 135 -2.38 20.59 -6.78
C GLY A 135 -1.95 19.15 -6.49
N MET A 136 -2.89 18.20 -6.31
CA MET A 136 -2.57 16.79 -6.16
C MET A 136 -2.01 16.22 -7.47
N LEU A 137 -0.93 15.47 -7.36
CA LEU A 137 -0.37 14.69 -8.45
C LEU A 137 -1.08 13.32 -8.50
N GLN A 138 -1.83 13.10 -9.56
CA GLN A 138 -2.64 11.89 -9.74
C GLN A 138 -1.77 10.71 -10.19
N THR A 139 -1.10 10.10 -9.23
CA THR A 139 -0.23 8.93 -9.46
C THR A 139 -0.99 7.62 -9.46
N HIS A 140 -2.16 7.57 -8.85
CA HIS A 140 -3.04 6.40 -8.75
C HIS A 140 -2.28 5.10 -8.41
N SER A 141 -1.42 5.15 -7.40
CA SER A 141 -0.57 4.02 -7.06
C SER A 141 -0.35 3.83 -5.57
N CYS A 142 -0.31 2.57 -5.14
CA CYS A 142 0.16 2.21 -3.80
C CYS A 142 1.70 2.27 -3.66
N THR A 143 2.42 2.50 -4.76
CA THR A 143 3.87 2.67 -4.80
C THR A 143 4.26 4.05 -5.37
N SER A 144 3.47 5.08 -5.08
CA SER A 144 3.69 6.46 -5.54
C SER A 144 5.07 7.01 -5.17
N TYR A 145 5.67 6.53 -4.07
CA TYR A 145 7.06 6.83 -3.67
C TYR A 145 8.12 6.32 -4.66
N LEU A 146 7.77 5.45 -5.60
CA LEU A 146 8.66 5.03 -6.70
C LEU A 146 8.52 5.90 -7.95
N THR A 147 7.61 6.88 -7.96
CA THR A 147 7.54 7.85 -9.06
C THR A 147 8.72 8.81 -8.98
N ALA A 148 9.38 9.04 -10.12
CA ALA A 148 10.70 9.69 -10.20
C ALA A 148 10.77 11.15 -9.71
N SER A 149 9.66 11.78 -9.33
CA SER A 149 9.63 13.24 -9.20
C SER A 149 9.89 13.77 -7.78
N TYR A 150 9.50 13.02 -6.74
CA TYR A 150 9.61 13.46 -5.35
C TYR A 150 9.77 12.27 -4.42
N VAL A 151 10.98 11.79 -4.27
CA VAL A 151 11.31 10.76 -3.29
C VAL A 151 11.74 11.44 -1.99
N PRO A 152 11.13 11.16 -0.85
CA PRO A 152 11.59 11.70 0.43
C PRO A 152 13.04 11.34 0.73
N THR A 153 13.74 12.21 1.42
CA THR A 153 15.11 11.97 1.86
C THR A 153 15.21 11.78 3.36
N ILE A 154 16.37 11.32 3.82
CA ILE A 154 16.63 11.03 5.24
C ILE A 154 16.28 12.24 6.11
N GLY A 155 15.48 11.99 7.14
CA GLY A 155 15.10 12.98 8.16
C GLY A 155 13.92 13.87 7.79
N GLN A 156 13.47 13.89 6.53
CA GLN A 156 12.31 14.69 6.14
C GLN A 156 11.04 14.19 6.79
N HIS A 157 10.23 15.13 7.27
CA HIS A 157 8.91 14.86 7.79
C HIS A 157 7.89 14.82 6.65
N CYS A 158 7.14 13.72 6.58
CA CYS A 158 6.22 13.38 5.50
C CYS A 158 4.83 13.06 6.06
N SER A 159 3.84 12.95 5.16
CA SER A 159 2.47 12.56 5.47
C SER A 159 2.00 11.48 4.52
N TRP A 160 2.42 10.24 4.75
CA TRP A 160 2.04 9.08 3.96
C TRP A 160 0.87 8.34 4.60
N ASN A 161 -0.06 7.87 3.78
CA ASN A 161 -1.26 7.15 4.22
C ASN A 161 -1.35 5.72 3.65
N GLU A 162 -0.66 5.42 2.54
CA GLU A 162 -0.64 4.04 2.03
C GLU A 162 0.12 3.12 2.98
N SER A 163 -0.52 2.05 3.39
CA SER A 163 -0.01 1.12 4.39
C SER A 163 1.36 0.51 4.07
N SER A 164 1.64 0.20 2.80
CA SER A 164 2.95 -0.33 2.37
C SER A 164 3.98 0.77 2.09
N ALA A 165 3.54 2.02 1.88
CA ALA A 165 4.43 3.14 1.66
C ALA A 165 5.08 3.64 2.96
N ILE A 166 4.36 3.62 4.08
CA ILE A 166 4.85 4.12 5.37
C ILE A 166 6.13 3.40 5.80
N PRO A 167 6.20 2.05 5.90
CA PRO A 167 7.45 1.39 6.25
C PRO A 167 8.54 1.56 5.19
N TYR A 168 8.20 1.73 3.92
CA TYR A 168 9.19 2.05 2.88
C TYR A 168 9.80 3.43 3.12
N CYS A 169 8.98 4.44 3.30
CA CYS A 169 9.43 5.80 3.55
C CYS A 169 10.24 5.91 4.84
N ASN A 170 9.78 5.28 5.91
CA ASN A 170 10.47 5.32 7.20
C ASN A 170 11.78 4.53 7.20
N ALA A 171 11.73 3.26 6.82
CA ALA A 171 12.86 2.35 6.96
C ALA A 171 13.82 2.42 5.79
N VAL A 172 13.33 2.48 4.54
CA VAL A 172 14.19 2.40 3.35
C VAL A 172 14.73 3.77 2.95
N LEU A 173 13.89 4.81 3.02
CA LEU A 173 14.31 6.18 2.68
C LEU A 173 14.79 6.97 3.89
N GLY A 174 14.51 6.52 5.12
CA GLY A 174 14.88 7.24 6.34
C GLY A 174 14.03 8.51 6.58
N ALA A 175 12.92 8.66 5.89
CA ALA A 175 11.96 9.72 6.13
C ALA A 175 11.15 9.45 7.41
N ARG A 176 10.29 10.37 7.81
CA ARG A 176 9.52 10.32 9.04
C ARG A 176 8.05 10.52 8.73
N SER A 177 7.26 9.48 8.87
CA SER A 177 5.83 9.51 8.57
C SER A 177 5.06 8.56 9.46
N ASN A 178 3.88 8.99 9.86
CA ASN A 178 2.90 8.14 10.52
C ASN A 178 1.77 7.77 9.56
N ILE A 179 0.86 6.91 10.02
CA ILE A 179 -0.33 6.51 9.27
C ILE A 179 -1.43 7.60 9.29
N ASP A 180 -1.13 8.73 9.86
CA ASP A 180 -2.01 9.90 9.99
C ASP A 180 -1.98 10.82 8.76
N GLY A 181 -1.44 10.37 7.64
CA GLY A 181 -1.48 11.05 6.36
C GLY A 181 -2.90 11.44 6.03
N SER A 182 -3.27 12.68 6.33
CA SER A 182 -4.61 13.21 6.14
C SER A 182 -4.59 14.39 5.18
N PHE A 183 -5.76 14.72 4.69
CA PHE A 183 -5.97 15.93 3.92
C PHE A 183 -5.42 17.16 4.64
N ALA A 184 -5.72 17.30 5.95
CA ALA A 184 -5.29 18.44 6.74
C ALA A 184 -3.77 18.56 6.83
N THR A 185 -3.04 17.47 7.05
CA THR A 185 -1.58 17.48 7.15
C THR A 185 -0.93 17.89 5.83
N CYS A 186 -1.37 17.34 4.72
CA CYS A 186 -0.87 17.70 3.39
C CYS A 186 -1.23 19.16 3.02
N PHE A 187 -2.41 19.60 3.45
CA PHE A 187 -2.94 20.93 3.16
C PHE A 187 -2.20 22.02 3.92
N LEU A 188 -1.94 21.78 5.21
CA LEU A 188 -1.20 22.71 6.07
C LEU A 188 0.33 22.62 5.91
N GLY A 189 0.83 21.47 5.43
CA GLY A 189 2.25 21.16 5.51
C GLY A 189 2.71 20.97 6.95
N LYS A 190 1.86 20.41 7.80
CA LYS A 190 2.13 20.21 9.23
C LYS A 190 1.50 18.90 9.70
N ALA A 191 2.11 18.27 10.70
CA ALA A 191 1.60 17.05 11.34
C ALA A 191 1.76 17.08 12.85
N PRO A 192 1.01 16.24 13.61
CA PRO A 192 1.30 16.01 15.01
C PRO A 192 2.69 15.42 15.21
N TYR A 193 3.47 15.94 16.15
CA TYR A 193 4.81 15.42 16.46
C TYR A 193 4.72 14.27 17.45
N TYR A 194 4.58 13.05 16.95
CA TYR A 194 4.52 11.85 17.76
C TYR A 194 5.04 10.65 16.96
N ASP A 195 5.09 9.48 17.57
CA ASP A 195 5.40 8.18 17.02
C ASP A 195 6.63 8.19 16.08
N MET A 196 6.52 7.92 14.80
CA MET A 196 7.65 7.81 13.86
C MET A 196 8.30 9.16 13.49
N HIS A 197 7.68 10.29 13.83
CA HIS A 197 8.33 11.59 13.77
C HIS A 197 9.41 11.76 14.86
N VAL A 198 9.26 11.06 15.99
CA VAL A 198 10.15 11.13 17.16
C VAL A 198 11.29 10.12 17.01
N THR A 199 12.55 10.58 17.10
CA THR A 199 13.73 9.73 16.87
C THR A 199 13.78 8.53 17.81
N GLU A 200 13.43 8.72 19.09
CA GLU A 200 13.51 7.69 20.12
C GLU A 200 12.56 6.50 19.85
N ASN A 201 11.44 6.73 19.18
CA ASN A 201 10.46 5.72 18.84
C ASN A 201 10.88 4.88 17.61
N ARG A 202 11.88 5.31 16.89
CA ARG A 202 12.38 4.64 15.68
C ARG A 202 13.42 3.55 15.98
N TYR A 203 13.97 3.51 17.17
CA TYR A 203 14.90 2.45 17.57
C TYR A 203 14.19 1.09 17.66
N ALA A 204 14.90 0.05 17.21
CA ALA A 204 14.39 -1.31 17.29
C ALA A 204 14.16 -1.75 18.75
N THR A 205 13.12 -2.51 18.94
CA THR A 205 12.80 -3.15 20.22
C THR A 205 12.81 -4.68 20.13
N VAL A 206 12.65 -5.23 18.94
CA VAL A 206 12.65 -6.67 18.66
C VAL A 206 13.81 -7.02 17.74
N LEU A 207 14.61 -8.04 18.11
CA LEU A 207 15.58 -8.65 17.22
C LEU A 207 14.89 -9.78 16.44
N VAL A 208 14.96 -9.74 15.12
CA VAL A 208 14.50 -10.82 14.24
C VAL A 208 15.72 -11.55 13.69
N GLU A 209 15.88 -12.83 14.07
CA GLU A 209 16.97 -13.69 13.62
C GLU A 209 16.45 -14.76 12.68
N ASN A 210 16.91 -14.74 11.44
CA ASN A 210 16.61 -15.77 10.45
C ASN A 210 17.65 -16.90 10.53
N ASP A 211 17.19 -18.13 10.73
CA ASP A 211 18.06 -19.33 10.81
C ASP A 211 18.73 -19.66 9.48
N ARG A 212 18.20 -19.15 8.37
CA ARG A 212 18.80 -19.26 7.02
C ARG A 212 18.74 -17.92 6.27
N LEU A 213 19.59 -17.80 5.26
CA LEU A 213 19.64 -16.58 4.44
C LEU A 213 18.36 -16.43 3.62
N ILE A 214 17.65 -15.33 3.84
CA ILE A 214 16.48 -14.89 3.06
C ILE A 214 16.98 -14.13 1.83
N LYS A 215 16.53 -14.52 0.62
CA LYS A 215 17.06 -13.97 -0.64
C LYS A 215 16.07 -13.84 -1.78
N SER A 216 15.06 -14.73 -1.90
CA SER A 216 14.09 -14.69 -3.00
C SER A 216 12.93 -13.72 -2.69
N ASP A 217 12.22 -13.27 -3.72
CA ASP A 217 11.11 -12.32 -3.58
C ASP A 217 9.98 -12.91 -2.73
N LEU A 218 9.68 -14.20 -2.88
CA LEU A 218 8.66 -14.87 -2.09
C LEU A 218 9.09 -15.07 -0.63
N GLU A 219 10.37 -15.36 -0.37
CA GLU A 219 10.89 -15.42 1.00
C GLU A 219 10.76 -14.06 1.73
N TRP A 220 11.04 -12.97 1.04
CA TRP A 220 10.88 -11.63 1.60
C TRP A 220 9.41 -11.29 1.89
N ASP A 221 8.49 -11.70 1.02
CA ASP A 221 7.06 -11.49 1.20
C ASP A 221 6.51 -12.27 2.40
N ILE A 222 6.84 -13.58 2.49
CA ILE A 222 6.47 -14.45 3.62
C ILE A 222 7.08 -13.94 4.93
N LEU A 223 8.37 -13.57 4.91
CA LEU A 223 9.06 -13.02 6.07
C LEU A 223 8.37 -11.76 6.57
N GLY A 224 8.01 -10.86 5.65
CA GLY A 224 7.31 -9.63 5.99
C GLY A 224 6.01 -9.91 6.74
N PHE A 225 5.17 -10.80 6.22
CA PHE A 225 3.91 -11.17 6.85
C PHE A 225 4.12 -11.81 8.24
N ALA A 226 5.06 -12.75 8.37
CA ALA A 226 5.38 -13.40 9.64
C ALA A 226 5.86 -12.39 10.70
N ILE A 227 6.73 -11.44 10.32
CA ILE A 227 7.18 -10.36 11.21
C ILE A 227 6.02 -9.47 11.63
N GLY A 228 5.14 -9.11 10.68
CA GLY A 228 3.96 -8.31 10.99
C GLY A 228 3.10 -8.96 12.07
N GLU A 229 2.78 -10.24 11.91
CA GLU A 229 1.96 -10.98 12.89
C GLU A 229 2.61 -11.10 14.27
N ASP A 230 3.92 -11.32 14.33
CA ASP A 230 4.63 -11.47 15.62
C ASP A 230 4.92 -10.13 16.31
N CYS A 231 5.32 -9.13 15.54
CA CYS A 231 5.83 -7.87 16.09
C CYS A 231 4.73 -6.81 16.30
N GLY A 232 3.63 -6.85 15.54
CA GLY A 232 2.56 -5.86 15.65
C GLY A 232 3.07 -4.44 15.37
N LEU A 233 3.00 -3.56 16.36
CA LEU A 233 3.45 -2.16 16.27
C LEU A 233 4.92 -1.95 16.68
N ALA A 234 5.62 -2.99 17.13
CA ALA A 234 7.03 -2.89 17.52
C ALA A 234 7.93 -2.59 16.31
N VAL A 235 9.10 -2.05 16.57
CA VAL A 235 10.13 -1.83 15.54
C VAL A 235 11.11 -3.02 15.55
N PRO A 236 11.13 -3.87 14.50
CA PRO A 236 12.05 -4.99 14.41
C PRO A 236 13.41 -4.56 13.78
N ALA A 237 14.50 -5.17 14.24
CA ALA A 237 15.78 -5.22 13.55
C ALA A 237 15.99 -6.62 12.99
N ILE A 238 16.14 -6.74 11.66
CA ILE A 238 16.10 -7.99 10.93
C ILE A 238 17.52 -8.39 10.49
N THR A 239 17.93 -9.59 10.85
CA THR A 239 19.24 -10.16 10.52
C THR A 239 19.09 -11.50 9.78
N GLY A 240 20.19 -11.99 9.17
CA GLY A 240 20.16 -13.24 8.40
C GLY A 240 19.48 -13.10 7.03
N THR A 241 19.57 -11.95 6.41
CA THR A 241 19.02 -11.67 5.07
C THR A 241 20.10 -11.30 4.08
N ALA A 242 19.87 -11.54 2.80
CA ALA A 242 20.61 -10.89 1.73
C ALA A 242 20.29 -9.37 1.72
N LYS A 243 21.03 -8.57 0.95
CA LYS A 243 20.66 -7.17 0.73
C LYS A 243 19.44 -7.13 -0.20
N PRO A 244 18.28 -6.58 0.25
CA PRO A 244 17.09 -6.56 -0.57
C PRO A 244 17.19 -5.56 -1.72
N ASN A 245 16.55 -5.88 -2.83
CA ASN A 245 16.28 -4.95 -3.92
C ASN A 245 14.93 -4.23 -3.70
N THR A 246 14.57 -3.31 -4.61
CA THR A 246 13.33 -2.52 -4.51
C THR A 246 12.07 -3.41 -4.45
N THR A 247 11.97 -4.43 -5.30
CA THR A 247 10.83 -5.37 -5.32
C THR A 247 10.69 -6.10 -3.99
N GLN A 248 11.81 -6.59 -3.44
CA GLN A 248 11.86 -7.29 -2.16
C GLN A 248 11.44 -6.38 -0.99
N PHE A 249 11.91 -5.15 -0.98
CA PHE A 249 11.44 -4.15 -0.01
C PHE A 249 9.93 -3.91 -0.14
N CYS A 250 9.40 -3.74 -1.35
CA CYS A 250 7.97 -3.51 -1.56
C CYS A 250 7.12 -4.69 -1.08
N LYS A 251 7.50 -5.93 -1.42
CA LYS A 251 6.82 -7.16 -0.98
C LYS A 251 6.87 -7.32 0.54
N MET A 252 8.05 -7.20 1.13
CA MET A 252 8.21 -7.28 2.58
C MET A 252 7.39 -6.23 3.33
N ASN A 253 7.40 -4.99 2.86
CA ASN A 253 6.62 -3.90 3.48
C ASN A 253 5.11 -4.14 3.40
N ALA A 254 4.64 -4.63 2.26
CA ALA A 254 3.24 -5.00 2.09
C ALA A 254 2.86 -6.13 3.05
N GLY A 255 3.67 -7.17 3.16
CA GLY A 255 3.48 -8.27 4.10
C GLY A 255 3.48 -7.80 5.55
N MET A 256 4.50 -7.02 5.97
CA MET A 256 4.63 -6.52 7.35
C MET A 256 3.44 -5.67 7.78
N ASN A 257 2.98 -4.79 6.90
CA ASN A 257 1.87 -3.92 7.24
C ASN A 257 0.54 -4.71 7.27
N THR A 258 0.39 -5.69 6.39
CA THR A 258 -0.80 -6.55 6.36
C THR A 258 -0.87 -7.46 7.58
N GLY A 259 0.24 -8.04 8.01
CA GLY A 259 0.30 -8.92 9.17
C GLY A 259 0.13 -8.19 10.51
N GLY A 260 0.61 -6.94 10.64
CA GLY A 260 0.64 -6.31 11.96
C GLY A 260 0.85 -4.80 12.01
N SER A 261 0.64 -4.07 10.92
CA SER A 261 0.75 -2.60 10.88
C SER A 261 2.16 -2.05 11.26
N ILE A 262 3.22 -2.77 10.87
CA ILE A 262 4.61 -2.30 11.04
C ILE A 262 4.81 -0.99 10.29
N ARG A 263 5.30 0.03 10.99
CA ARG A 263 5.56 1.37 10.42
C ARG A 263 7.04 1.67 10.22
N MET A 264 7.90 0.94 10.92
CA MET A 264 9.36 1.11 10.91
C MET A 264 10.05 -0.21 11.19
N TYR A 265 11.17 -0.44 10.55
CA TYR A 265 12.06 -1.57 10.79
C TYR A 265 13.50 -1.22 10.42
N HIS A 266 14.45 -2.06 10.82
CA HIS A 266 15.85 -1.95 10.44
C HIS A 266 16.36 -3.24 9.81
N ILE A 267 17.17 -3.10 8.76
CA ILE A 267 18.02 -4.16 8.22
C ILE A 267 19.45 -3.63 8.31
N PRO A 268 20.27 -4.09 9.26
CA PRO A 268 21.62 -3.57 9.47
C PRO A 268 22.46 -3.60 8.19
N GLY A 269 23.07 -2.46 7.84
CA GLY A 269 23.84 -2.27 6.62
C GLY A 269 23.02 -2.10 5.34
N SER A 270 21.68 -2.11 5.40
CA SER A 270 20.79 -1.90 4.25
C SER A 270 19.87 -0.71 4.42
N THR A 271 19.33 -0.48 5.61
CA THR A 271 18.50 0.70 5.93
C THR A 271 19.34 1.83 6.49
N PRO A 272 19.08 3.10 6.13
CA PRO A 272 20.00 4.22 6.39
C PRO A 272 20.20 4.52 7.88
N GLU A 273 19.18 4.32 8.73
CA GLU A 273 19.30 4.58 10.16
C GLU A 273 19.97 3.43 10.94
N ALA A 274 20.27 2.32 10.28
CA ALA A 274 20.91 1.14 10.88
C ALA A 274 22.18 0.71 10.15
N PRO A 275 23.26 1.50 10.17
CA PRO A 275 24.53 1.05 9.62
C PRO A 275 25.08 -0.20 10.33
N THR A 276 24.72 -0.39 11.58
CA THR A 276 25.04 -1.58 12.39
C THR A 276 23.82 -2.04 13.19
N LEU A 277 23.88 -3.26 13.70
CA LEU A 277 22.83 -3.79 14.60
C LEU A 277 22.73 -2.96 15.90
N GLU A 278 23.85 -2.52 16.44
CA GLU A 278 23.92 -1.65 17.62
C GLU A 278 23.21 -0.31 17.35
N ALA A 279 23.45 0.30 16.20
CA ALA A 279 22.79 1.55 15.78
C ALA A 279 21.28 1.36 15.66
N ALA A 280 20.81 0.23 15.10
CA ALA A 280 19.39 -0.09 15.01
C ALA A 280 18.68 -0.03 16.37
N PHE A 281 19.33 -0.47 17.43
CA PHE A 281 18.79 -0.46 18.80
C PHE A 281 19.10 0.83 19.58
N GLY A 282 19.76 1.82 18.98
CA GLY A 282 20.18 3.03 19.70
C GLY A 282 21.09 2.73 20.90
N GLY A 283 21.94 1.70 20.80
CA GLY A 283 22.81 1.23 21.87
C GLY A 283 22.11 0.44 22.98
N LYS A 284 20.80 0.17 22.86
CA LYS A 284 20.03 -0.60 23.83
C LYS A 284 20.05 -2.10 23.48
N LYS A 285 19.66 -2.95 24.41
CA LYS A 285 19.42 -4.38 24.15
C LYS A 285 18.02 -4.60 23.58
N PRO A 286 17.81 -5.62 22.72
CA PRO A 286 16.46 -6.00 22.33
C PRO A 286 15.62 -6.40 23.54
N VAL A 287 14.33 -6.04 23.50
CA VAL A 287 13.35 -6.45 24.52
C VAL A 287 13.06 -7.95 24.41
N ARG A 288 13.02 -8.44 23.16
CA ARG A 288 12.86 -9.87 22.85
C ARG A 288 13.47 -10.21 21.49
N THR A 289 13.61 -11.49 21.23
CA THR A 289 14.06 -12.04 19.95
C THR A 289 12.95 -12.90 19.34
N MET A 290 12.64 -12.67 18.08
CA MET A 290 11.86 -13.55 17.22
C MET A 290 12.82 -14.40 16.38
N ARG A 291 12.74 -15.73 16.48
CA ARG A 291 13.50 -16.63 15.61
C ARG A 291 12.65 -17.08 14.44
N VAL A 292 13.11 -16.79 13.23
CA VAL A 292 12.46 -17.19 12.00
C VAL A 292 13.12 -18.47 11.48
N THR A 293 12.48 -19.58 11.80
CA THR A 293 12.88 -20.92 11.36
C THR A 293 12.18 -21.29 10.04
N GLU A 294 12.60 -22.37 9.40
CA GLU A 294 11.88 -22.89 8.23
C GLU A 294 10.43 -23.28 8.56
N SER A 295 10.16 -23.73 9.77
CA SER A 295 8.79 -24.04 10.21
C SER A 295 7.91 -22.80 10.32
N VAL A 296 8.46 -21.65 10.72
CA VAL A 296 7.74 -20.36 10.72
C VAL A 296 7.39 -19.94 9.30
N LEU A 297 8.37 -19.97 8.40
CA LEU A 297 8.13 -19.62 6.98
C LEU A 297 7.11 -20.56 6.33
N ARG A 298 7.18 -21.86 6.62
CA ARG A 298 6.21 -22.85 6.12
C ARG A 298 4.80 -22.58 6.65
N ALA A 299 4.67 -22.40 7.96
CA ALA A 299 3.37 -22.14 8.57
C ALA A 299 2.72 -20.85 8.02
N THR A 300 3.53 -19.81 7.75
CA THR A 300 3.06 -18.58 7.13
C THR A 300 2.66 -18.82 5.67
N TYR A 301 3.45 -19.55 4.91
CA TYR A 301 3.10 -19.94 3.54
C TYR A 301 1.79 -20.73 3.49
N ASP A 302 1.64 -21.75 4.34
CA ASP A 302 0.44 -22.60 4.40
C ASP A 302 -0.80 -21.78 4.80
N LYS A 303 -0.65 -20.81 5.70
CA LYS A 303 -1.72 -19.87 6.08
C LYS A 303 -2.19 -19.00 4.93
N LEU A 304 -1.26 -18.54 4.09
CA LEU A 304 -1.53 -17.67 2.92
C LEU A 304 -2.00 -18.48 1.70
N ASN A 305 -1.82 -19.79 1.72
CA ASN A 305 -2.17 -20.71 0.64
C ASN A 305 -3.46 -21.45 0.98
N PHE A 306 -4.59 -20.80 0.69
CA PHE A 306 -5.90 -21.27 1.09
C PHE A 306 -6.70 -21.77 -0.12
N HIS A 307 -6.52 -23.02 -0.50
CA HIS A 307 -7.26 -23.67 -1.59
C HIS A 307 -7.50 -25.15 -1.32
N THR A 308 -8.57 -25.68 -1.89
CA THR A 308 -8.95 -27.10 -1.82
C THR A 308 -8.90 -27.80 -3.19
N SER A 309 -8.72 -27.03 -4.26
CA SER A 309 -8.58 -27.49 -5.64
C SER A 309 -7.35 -26.89 -6.29
N ASP A 310 -6.66 -27.68 -7.12
CA ASP A 310 -5.58 -27.18 -7.96
C ASP A 310 -6.09 -26.47 -9.23
N ASP A 311 -7.40 -26.44 -9.50
CA ASP A 311 -7.96 -25.65 -10.60
C ASP A 311 -7.88 -24.17 -10.26
N VAL A 312 -7.34 -23.36 -11.19
CA VAL A 312 -7.21 -21.90 -11.04
C VAL A 312 -8.07 -21.23 -12.11
N ASP A 313 -8.91 -20.30 -11.67
CA ASP A 313 -9.81 -19.55 -12.58
C ASP A 313 -9.15 -18.28 -13.11
N MET A 314 -8.27 -17.69 -12.32
CA MET A 314 -7.64 -16.41 -12.64
C MET A 314 -6.28 -16.26 -11.96
N VAL A 315 -5.38 -15.51 -12.57
CA VAL A 315 -4.10 -15.08 -11.97
C VAL A 315 -4.06 -13.57 -11.84
N TYR A 316 -3.58 -13.09 -10.69
CA TYR A 316 -3.40 -11.68 -10.42
C TYR A 316 -1.98 -11.39 -9.94
N LEU A 317 -1.29 -10.47 -10.61
CA LEU A 317 0.06 -10.00 -10.29
C LEU A 317 0.05 -8.48 -10.11
N GLY A 318 0.89 -7.97 -9.21
CA GLY A 318 1.05 -6.53 -9.00
C GLY A 318 0.41 -6.01 -7.72
N CYS A 319 0.61 -6.70 -6.63
CA CYS A 319 0.36 -6.22 -5.28
C CYS A 319 1.64 -6.36 -4.42
N PRO A 320 2.32 -5.23 -4.13
CA PRO A 320 2.13 -3.86 -4.63
C PRO A 320 2.30 -3.72 -6.16
N HIS A 321 1.86 -2.58 -6.71
CA HIS A 321 2.01 -2.28 -8.14
C HIS A 321 3.42 -2.58 -8.64
N LEU A 322 3.51 -3.31 -9.77
CA LEU A 322 4.79 -3.69 -10.37
C LEU A 322 5.58 -2.44 -10.78
N ASN A 323 6.86 -2.43 -10.47
CA ASN A 323 7.79 -1.40 -10.92
C ASN A 323 8.30 -1.68 -12.35
N ALA A 324 9.11 -0.78 -12.90
CA ALA A 324 9.62 -0.89 -14.27
C ALA A 324 10.44 -2.15 -14.53
N VAL A 325 11.25 -2.57 -13.55
CA VAL A 325 12.08 -3.78 -13.67
C VAL A 325 11.20 -5.02 -13.62
N ASP A 326 10.21 -5.06 -12.75
CA ASP A 326 9.26 -6.17 -12.65
C ASP A 326 8.48 -6.35 -13.96
N LEU A 327 7.99 -5.25 -14.56
CA LEU A 327 7.30 -5.28 -15.86
C LEU A 327 8.21 -5.80 -16.98
N MET A 328 9.46 -5.35 -17.03
CA MET A 328 10.44 -5.82 -18.01
C MET A 328 10.70 -7.32 -17.86
N LEU A 329 10.92 -7.80 -16.63
CA LEU A 329 11.19 -9.21 -16.36
C LEU A 329 9.97 -10.10 -16.68
N LEU A 330 8.77 -9.62 -16.31
CA LEU A 330 7.51 -10.30 -16.60
C LEU A 330 7.25 -10.39 -18.12
N ALA A 331 7.51 -9.30 -18.87
CA ALA A 331 7.40 -9.29 -20.33
C ALA A 331 8.31 -10.36 -20.96
N ARG A 332 9.57 -10.46 -20.53
CA ARG A 332 10.50 -11.49 -20.99
C ARG A 332 10.00 -12.92 -20.69
N LYS A 333 9.36 -13.12 -19.53
CA LYS A 333 8.79 -14.42 -19.15
C LYS A 333 7.57 -14.80 -19.99
N LEU A 334 6.80 -13.83 -20.47
CA LEU A 334 5.57 -14.04 -21.25
C LEU A 334 5.78 -13.97 -22.77
N GLU A 335 6.92 -13.48 -23.24
CA GLU A 335 7.21 -13.38 -24.67
C GLU A 335 7.08 -14.75 -25.37
N GLY A 336 6.26 -14.78 -26.44
CA GLY A 336 5.97 -15.98 -27.22
C GLY A 336 5.09 -17.03 -26.52
N LYS A 337 4.61 -16.76 -25.31
CA LYS A 337 3.69 -17.65 -24.57
C LYS A 337 2.24 -17.26 -24.77
N LYS A 338 1.32 -18.16 -24.38
CA LYS A 338 -0.13 -17.93 -24.37
C LYS A 338 -0.69 -18.38 -23.04
N VAL A 339 -1.46 -17.51 -22.39
CA VAL A 339 -2.23 -17.86 -21.19
C VAL A 339 -3.53 -18.57 -21.59
N LYS A 340 -3.97 -19.48 -20.76
CA LYS A 340 -5.21 -20.25 -20.91
C LYS A 340 -6.36 -19.65 -20.12
N ILE A 341 -6.03 -19.01 -19.00
CA ILE A 341 -6.97 -18.36 -18.10
C ILE A 341 -6.60 -16.88 -17.95
N PRO A 342 -7.51 -16.02 -17.49
CA PRO A 342 -7.23 -14.59 -17.30
C PRO A 342 -5.98 -14.36 -16.44
N LEU A 343 -5.06 -13.53 -16.92
CA LEU A 343 -3.91 -13.01 -16.19
C LEU A 343 -4.02 -11.48 -16.14
N TRP A 344 -4.25 -10.95 -14.94
CA TRP A 344 -4.29 -9.52 -14.69
C TRP A 344 -3.00 -9.05 -14.04
N ILE A 345 -2.44 -7.97 -14.58
CA ILE A 345 -1.16 -7.38 -14.16
C ILE A 345 -1.42 -5.93 -13.79
N MET A 346 -1.04 -5.52 -12.56
CA MET A 346 -1.29 -4.17 -12.07
C MET A 346 -0.02 -3.35 -11.97
N THR A 347 -0.09 -2.10 -12.43
CA THR A 347 1.00 -1.12 -12.32
C THR A 347 0.45 0.29 -12.16
N MET A 348 1.32 1.29 -12.11
CA MET A 348 0.92 2.68 -12.06
C MET A 348 0.78 3.28 -13.47
N PRO A 349 -0.04 4.33 -13.67
CA PRO A 349 -0.35 4.87 -15.01
C PRO A 349 0.87 5.28 -15.82
N TRP A 350 1.85 5.91 -15.21
CA TRP A 350 3.03 6.31 -15.98
C TRP A 350 3.88 5.11 -16.43
N LEU A 351 3.94 4.02 -15.64
CA LEU A 351 4.63 2.78 -16.04
C LEU A 351 3.84 1.99 -17.09
N TYR A 352 2.52 2.12 -17.11
CA TYR A 352 1.71 1.61 -18.23
C TYR A 352 2.16 2.25 -19.55
N ASN A 353 2.34 3.59 -19.58
CA ASN A 353 2.85 4.29 -20.74
C ASN A 353 4.28 3.86 -21.10
N VAL A 354 5.16 3.69 -20.10
CA VAL A 354 6.51 3.14 -20.34
C VAL A 354 6.43 1.73 -20.93
N ALA A 355 5.58 0.86 -20.42
CA ALA A 355 5.39 -0.49 -20.96
C ALA A 355 4.91 -0.47 -22.42
N LYS A 356 4.02 0.47 -22.76
CA LYS A 356 3.56 0.69 -24.12
C LYS A 356 4.72 1.12 -25.05
N GLU A 357 5.48 2.12 -24.66
CA GLU A 357 6.61 2.65 -25.45
C GLU A 357 7.75 1.61 -25.60
N GLN A 358 7.95 0.77 -24.61
CA GLN A 358 8.96 -0.31 -24.65
C GLN A 358 8.48 -1.58 -25.37
N GLY A 359 7.22 -1.62 -25.82
CA GLY A 359 6.63 -2.80 -26.47
C GLY A 359 6.18 -3.91 -25.51
N TYR A 360 6.31 -3.74 -24.19
CA TYR A 360 5.89 -4.76 -23.21
C TYR A 360 4.39 -4.95 -23.19
N LEU A 361 3.61 -3.88 -23.39
CA LEU A 361 2.15 -3.96 -23.49
C LEU A 361 1.74 -4.94 -24.58
N LYS A 362 2.36 -4.82 -25.76
CA LYS A 362 2.08 -5.76 -26.87
C LYS A 362 2.44 -7.20 -26.53
N ILE A 363 3.53 -7.44 -25.82
CA ILE A 363 3.91 -8.81 -25.37
C ILE A 363 2.83 -9.37 -24.44
N PHE A 364 2.32 -8.57 -23.50
CA PHE A 364 1.24 -8.99 -22.60
C PHE A 364 -0.05 -9.29 -23.36
N GLU A 365 -0.47 -8.41 -24.26
CA GLU A 365 -1.64 -8.59 -25.12
C GLU A 365 -1.49 -9.83 -26.03
N ASP A 366 -0.34 -10.00 -26.66
CA ASP A 366 -0.04 -11.18 -27.49
C ASP A 366 -0.08 -12.46 -26.65
N ALA A 367 0.33 -12.43 -25.40
CA ALA A 367 0.19 -13.55 -24.48
C ALA A 367 -1.25 -13.81 -24.03
N GLY A 368 -2.17 -12.84 -24.18
CA GLY A 368 -3.54 -12.88 -23.67
C GLY A 368 -3.65 -12.40 -22.22
N ALA A 369 -2.62 -11.75 -21.69
CA ALA A 369 -2.63 -11.09 -20.39
C ALA A 369 -3.15 -9.66 -20.50
N LYS A 370 -3.72 -9.13 -19.43
CA LYS A 370 -4.22 -7.75 -19.35
C LYS A 370 -3.36 -6.93 -18.38
N LEU A 371 -2.64 -5.94 -18.92
CA LEU A 371 -1.99 -4.91 -18.10
C LEU A 371 -3.02 -3.84 -17.77
N MET A 372 -3.14 -3.51 -16.48
CA MET A 372 -4.03 -2.47 -15.97
C MET A 372 -3.26 -1.50 -15.09
N ASP A 373 -3.70 -0.26 -15.08
CA ASP A 373 -3.03 0.82 -14.37
C ASP A 373 -3.92 1.48 -13.32
N GLY A 374 -3.29 2.11 -12.33
CA GLY A 374 -3.92 3.01 -11.38
C GLY A 374 -4.93 2.38 -10.42
N THR A 375 -5.15 1.08 -10.50
CA THR A 375 -6.13 0.37 -9.67
C THR A 375 -5.56 -0.91 -9.07
N CYS A 376 -6.31 -1.57 -8.20
CA CYS A 376 -5.99 -2.91 -7.70
C CYS A 376 -7.28 -3.65 -7.35
N MET A 377 -7.17 -4.97 -7.17
CA MET A 377 -8.32 -5.82 -6.87
C MET A 377 -9.09 -5.36 -5.61
N ALA A 378 -8.37 -4.96 -4.55
CA ALA A 378 -8.99 -4.41 -3.35
C ALA A 378 -9.71 -3.07 -3.62
N ALA A 379 -9.15 -2.20 -4.48
CA ALA A 379 -9.80 -0.94 -4.87
C ALA A 379 -10.99 -1.16 -5.79
N MET A 380 -10.95 -2.19 -6.64
CA MET A 380 -12.07 -2.57 -7.52
C MET A 380 -13.21 -3.28 -6.79
N GLY A 381 -13.03 -3.67 -5.53
CA GLY A 381 -14.06 -4.33 -4.76
C GLY A 381 -14.12 -5.85 -4.90
N GLY A 382 -13.12 -6.49 -5.49
CA GLY A 382 -13.06 -7.95 -5.59
C GLY A 382 -12.67 -8.48 -6.96
N VAL A 383 -13.18 -9.64 -7.30
CA VAL A 383 -12.96 -10.38 -8.57
C VAL A 383 -14.28 -10.65 -9.28
N PRO A 384 -14.28 -10.98 -10.58
CA PRO A 384 -15.48 -11.43 -11.29
C PRO A 384 -16.14 -12.64 -10.61
N ASP A 385 -17.48 -12.73 -10.68
CA ASP A 385 -18.29 -13.78 -10.00
C ASP A 385 -17.91 -15.21 -10.40
N TYR A 386 -17.33 -15.40 -11.59
CA TYR A 386 -16.87 -16.72 -12.05
C TYR A 386 -15.57 -17.18 -11.40
N VAL A 387 -14.88 -16.30 -10.66
CA VAL A 387 -13.58 -16.62 -10.03
C VAL A 387 -13.84 -17.18 -8.64
N HIS A 388 -13.53 -18.44 -8.45
CA HIS A 388 -13.62 -19.14 -7.16
C HIS A 388 -12.24 -19.47 -6.58
N ASN A 389 -11.22 -19.63 -7.44
CA ASN A 389 -9.85 -19.89 -7.04
C ASN A 389 -8.89 -19.00 -7.84
N ILE A 390 -8.12 -18.16 -7.13
CA ILE A 390 -7.19 -17.20 -7.72
C ILE A 390 -5.75 -17.51 -7.34
N ALA A 391 -4.81 -17.40 -8.29
CA ALA A 391 -3.39 -17.48 -7.99
C ALA A 391 -2.77 -16.10 -7.89
N VAL A 392 -1.96 -15.88 -6.84
CA VAL A 392 -1.28 -14.62 -6.52
C VAL A 392 0.15 -14.82 -6.03
N ASP A 393 1.01 -13.82 -6.22
CA ASP A 393 2.39 -13.80 -5.74
C ASP A 393 2.63 -12.80 -4.60
N SER A 394 1.57 -12.46 -3.85
CA SER A 394 1.60 -11.45 -2.78
C SER A 394 0.86 -11.91 -1.54
N ALA A 395 1.53 -11.88 -0.39
CA ALA A 395 0.95 -12.13 0.92
C ALA A 395 -0.18 -11.13 1.23
N LYS A 396 0.03 -9.85 0.92
CA LYS A 396 -0.99 -8.81 1.11
C LYS A 396 -2.25 -9.12 0.30
N GLN A 397 -2.09 -9.48 -0.96
CA GLN A 397 -3.23 -9.81 -1.83
C GLN A 397 -3.95 -11.06 -1.35
N SER A 398 -3.22 -12.13 -1.02
CA SER A 398 -3.79 -13.36 -0.46
C SER A 398 -4.66 -13.07 0.77
N TYR A 399 -4.12 -12.30 1.71
CA TYR A 399 -4.83 -11.98 2.95
C TYR A 399 -6.06 -11.09 2.72
N TYR A 400 -5.93 -10.04 1.92
CA TYR A 400 -7.02 -9.07 1.70
C TYR A 400 -8.18 -9.68 0.89
N ILE A 401 -7.88 -10.49 -0.10
CA ILE A 401 -8.93 -11.05 -0.95
C ILE A 401 -9.82 -12.02 -0.19
N THR A 402 -9.26 -12.79 0.75
CA THR A 402 -10.05 -13.66 1.62
C THR A 402 -10.94 -12.87 2.58
N GLY A 403 -10.53 -11.67 2.99
CA GLY A 403 -11.32 -10.75 3.82
C GLY A 403 -12.48 -10.09 3.09
N CYS A 404 -12.41 -9.98 1.75
CA CYS A 404 -13.51 -9.45 0.93
C CYS A 404 -14.72 -10.42 0.83
N TYR A 405 -14.54 -11.69 1.21
CA TYR A 405 -15.55 -12.74 1.12
C TYR A 405 -15.71 -13.42 2.49
N PRO A 406 -16.45 -12.79 3.43
CA PRO A 406 -16.52 -13.26 4.81
C PRO A 406 -17.34 -14.54 5.01
N ASP A 407 -18.20 -14.92 4.04
CA ASP A 407 -19.04 -16.13 4.15
C ASP A 407 -18.22 -17.37 3.79
N ASP A 408 -18.14 -18.33 4.72
CA ASP A 408 -17.35 -19.56 4.54
C ASP A 408 -17.77 -20.38 3.31
N ASP A 409 -19.07 -20.37 2.94
CA ASP A 409 -19.60 -21.13 1.79
C ASP A 409 -19.19 -20.53 0.42
N ASN A 410 -18.85 -19.23 0.36
CA ASN A 410 -18.47 -18.50 -0.86
C ASN A 410 -17.08 -17.90 -0.77
N ARG A 411 -16.27 -18.32 0.19
CA ARG A 411 -14.92 -17.78 0.38
C ARG A 411 -14.05 -18.07 -0.83
N LEU A 412 -13.49 -16.99 -1.40
CA LEU A 412 -12.55 -17.10 -2.49
C LEU A 412 -11.31 -17.89 -2.04
N GLN A 413 -10.95 -18.90 -2.80
CA GLN A 413 -9.75 -19.69 -2.56
C GLN A 413 -8.52 -19.01 -3.18
N VAL A 414 -7.37 -19.19 -2.56
CA VAL A 414 -6.13 -18.55 -2.98
C VAL A 414 -5.01 -19.56 -3.08
N CYS A 415 -4.40 -19.61 -4.25
CA CYS A 415 -3.13 -20.27 -4.53
C CYS A 415 -2.03 -19.22 -4.43
N TYR A 416 -1.18 -19.32 -3.43
CA TYR A 416 -0.09 -18.37 -3.17
C TYR A 416 1.27 -18.98 -3.45
N GLY A 417 2.10 -18.33 -4.26
CA GLY A 417 3.42 -18.84 -4.60
C GLY A 417 4.31 -17.84 -5.34
N THR A 418 5.31 -18.35 -6.04
CA THR A 418 6.22 -17.53 -6.83
C THR A 418 5.52 -16.95 -8.06
N GLN A 419 6.05 -15.87 -8.62
CA GLN A 419 5.58 -15.34 -9.90
C GLN A 419 5.63 -16.40 -11.01
N ASP A 420 6.62 -17.30 -10.99
CA ASP A 420 6.73 -18.38 -11.97
C ASP A 420 5.64 -19.45 -11.78
N ASP A 421 5.27 -19.79 -10.54
CA ASP A 421 4.13 -20.66 -10.24
C ASP A 421 2.83 -20.03 -10.76
N CYS A 422 2.65 -18.72 -10.58
CA CYS A 422 1.49 -17.97 -11.09
C CYS A 422 1.45 -17.97 -12.63
N ILE A 423 2.59 -17.77 -13.31
CA ILE A 423 2.67 -17.82 -14.77
C ILE A 423 2.37 -19.23 -15.29
N ASP A 424 2.87 -20.30 -14.64
CA ASP A 424 2.51 -21.67 -14.99
C ASP A 424 1.00 -21.91 -14.82
N ALA A 425 0.41 -21.42 -13.74
CA ALA A 425 -1.02 -21.49 -13.51
C ALA A 425 -1.80 -20.74 -14.60
N ALA A 426 -1.35 -19.55 -15.02
CA ALA A 426 -1.99 -18.80 -16.10
C ALA A 426 -1.97 -19.58 -17.44
N MET A 427 -0.89 -20.28 -17.74
CA MET A 427 -0.75 -21.08 -18.96
C MET A 427 -1.50 -22.42 -18.92
N THR A 428 -1.68 -23.01 -17.74
CA THR A 428 -2.22 -24.37 -17.61
C THR A 428 -3.64 -24.45 -17.06
N GLY A 429 -4.06 -23.44 -16.28
CA GLY A 429 -5.28 -23.44 -15.47
C GLY A 429 -5.14 -24.33 -14.22
N LYS A 430 -3.91 -24.69 -13.83
CA LYS A 430 -3.64 -25.58 -12.71
C LYS A 430 -2.55 -25.04 -11.81
N TRP A 431 -2.77 -25.11 -10.50
CA TRP A 431 -1.79 -24.77 -9.50
C TRP A 431 -0.79 -25.92 -9.27
N ARG A 432 0.50 -25.58 -9.23
CA ARG A 432 1.60 -26.49 -8.95
C ARG A 432 2.65 -25.90 -8.02
N GLY A 433 2.34 -24.74 -7.43
CA GLY A 433 3.23 -24.08 -6.48
C GLY A 433 3.41 -24.95 -5.23
N ASP A 434 4.64 -24.94 -4.72
CA ASP A 434 5.02 -25.68 -3.51
C ASP A 434 5.98 -24.83 -2.68
N PHE A 435 5.90 -24.94 -1.36
CA PHE A 435 6.83 -24.30 -0.44
C PHE A 435 8.31 -24.52 -0.81
N LYS A 436 8.66 -25.67 -1.41
CA LYS A 436 10.02 -25.93 -1.90
C LYS A 436 10.52 -24.96 -2.97
N ASN A 437 9.60 -24.24 -3.60
CA ASN A 437 9.91 -23.26 -4.63
C ASN A 437 10.27 -21.87 -4.08
N ILE A 438 10.01 -21.59 -2.79
CA ILE A 438 10.14 -20.25 -2.21
C ILE A 438 11.54 -19.64 -2.35
N GLY A 439 12.58 -20.43 -2.39
CA GLY A 439 13.98 -19.98 -2.53
C GLY A 439 14.50 -19.82 -3.96
N ARG A 440 13.63 -19.98 -4.96
CA ARG A 440 13.97 -19.89 -6.40
C ARG A 440 13.92 -18.48 -6.93
#